data_98dc132a2def865751bec2fa0266d478
#
_entry.id   98dc132a2def865751bec2fa0266d478
#
_cell.length_a   1.000
_cell.length_b   1.000
_cell.length_c   1.000
_cell.angle_alpha   90.00
_cell.angle_beta   90.00
_cell.angle_gamma   90.00
#
_symmetry.space_group_name_H-M   'P 1'
#
loop_
_entity.id
_entity.type
_entity.pdbx_description
1 polymer ?
#
loop_
_entity_poly.entity_id
_entity_poly.type
_entity_poly.pdbx_seq_one_letter_code
_entity_poly.pdbx_strand_id
1 'polypeptide(L)'
;MENTNPGIVYEGGREVKVPMLGMDGLGNMSGYKAPNGDLTLSWETKKLQWYRGRNFSIGRYDVDETNFALTVGNALKVFLNEKVIPEVDCLRIAAAAQGAVAYGQVVAQAASGITAANILSLLLADIAKVQDKIGEDKQLYIQISTGLKSLLEQSTQITRYLNVKDFQIRSATLRLEAINDQYLIGTPSKYMHS
;
A
#
# COMPACT_ATOMS: atom_id res chain seq x y z
N MET A 1 -10.48 -8.73 12.35
CA MET A 1 -10.68 -7.87 11.16
C MET A 1 -11.05 -6.48 11.66
N GLU A 2 -10.18 -5.51 11.52
CA GLU A 2 -10.56 -4.12 11.74
C GLU A 2 -11.46 -3.68 10.60
N ASN A 3 -12.70 -3.39 10.94
CA ASN A 3 -13.65 -2.82 9.99
C ASN A 3 -13.41 -1.30 9.94
N THR A 4 -12.48 -0.87 9.12
CA THR A 4 -12.11 0.54 8.97
C THR A 4 -13.11 1.32 8.12
N ASN A 5 -14.09 0.65 7.50
CA ASN A 5 -15.08 1.30 6.67
C ASN A 5 -16.49 0.94 7.20
N PRO A 6 -17.24 1.91 7.76
CA PRO A 6 -18.55 1.65 8.40
C PRO A 6 -19.65 1.12 7.46
N GLY A 7 -19.40 1.15 6.15
CA GLY A 7 -20.33 0.61 5.14
C GLY A 7 -20.13 -0.87 4.80
N ILE A 8 -19.06 -1.52 5.29
CA ILE A 8 -18.78 -2.92 4.94
C ILE A 8 -19.50 -3.87 5.89
N VAL A 9 -20.33 -4.75 5.35
CA VAL A 9 -21.09 -5.75 6.11
C VAL A 9 -20.56 -7.15 5.84
N TYR A 10 -20.18 -7.86 6.92
CA TYR A 10 -19.82 -9.27 6.87
C TYR A 10 -21.03 -10.14 7.22
N GLU A 11 -21.54 -10.91 6.24
CA GLU A 11 -22.71 -11.77 6.42
C GLU A 11 -22.39 -13.22 6.81
N GLY A 12 -21.15 -13.54 7.02
CA GLY A 12 -20.71 -14.94 7.20
C GLY A 12 -20.40 -15.63 5.86
N GLY A 13 -20.13 -16.93 5.88
CA GLY A 13 -19.88 -17.70 4.64
C GLY A 13 -18.70 -17.23 3.78
N ARG A 14 -17.78 -16.44 4.33
CA ARG A 14 -16.64 -15.79 3.61
C ARG A 14 -17.07 -14.72 2.61
N GLU A 15 -18.24 -14.12 2.77
CA GLU A 15 -18.71 -13.06 1.91
C GLU A 15 -18.76 -11.73 2.64
N VAL A 16 -18.33 -10.69 1.94
CA VAL A 16 -18.35 -9.31 2.42
C VAL A 16 -19.09 -8.47 1.41
N LYS A 17 -20.10 -7.72 1.86
CA LYS A 17 -20.85 -6.78 1.03
C LYS A 17 -20.29 -5.37 1.20
N VAL A 18 -20.02 -4.74 0.07
CA VAL A 18 -19.53 -3.37 -0.01
C VAL A 18 -20.59 -2.51 -0.70
N PRO A 19 -21.10 -1.45 -0.05
CA PRO A 19 -22.04 -0.54 -0.70
C PRO A 19 -21.34 0.32 -1.75
N MET A 20 -21.95 0.45 -2.90
CA MET A 20 -21.51 1.34 -3.98
C MET A 20 -22.62 2.36 -4.23
N LEU A 21 -22.30 3.63 -4.03
CA LEU A 21 -23.20 4.75 -4.26
C LEU A 21 -22.86 5.41 -5.59
N GLY A 22 -23.80 5.40 -6.52
CA GLY A 22 -23.72 6.13 -7.78
C GLY A 22 -24.63 7.36 -7.72
N MET A 23 -24.15 8.47 -8.24
CA MET A 23 -24.90 9.73 -8.33
C MET A 23 -24.69 10.34 -9.70
N ASP A 24 -25.75 10.95 -10.24
CA ASP A 24 -25.64 11.76 -11.45
C ASP A 24 -24.89 13.05 -11.16
N GLY A 25 -24.15 13.53 -12.18
CA GLY A 25 -23.45 14.81 -12.11
C GLY A 25 -24.41 16.00 -12.23
N LEU A 26 -23.84 17.20 -12.20
CA LEU A 26 -24.58 18.42 -12.42
C LEU A 26 -25.15 18.47 -13.84
N GLY A 27 -26.43 18.75 -13.96
CA GLY A 27 -27.10 18.98 -15.23
C GLY A 27 -27.39 20.47 -15.48
N ASN A 28 -27.67 20.83 -16.74
CA ASN A 28 -28.03 22.19 -17.10
C ASN A 28 -29.37 22.59 -16.55
N MET A 29 -29.47 23.72 -15.91
CA MET A 29 -30.74 24.28 -15.42
C MET A 29 -31.60 24.78 -16.56
N SER A 30 -32.88 24.49 -16.52
CA SER A 30 -33.90 25.11 -17.39
C SER A 30 -34.65 26.18 -16.60
N GLY A 31 -34.25 27.43 -16.75
CA GLY A 31 -34.74 28.53 -15.92
C GLY A 31 -34.28 28.37 -14.47
N TYR A 32 -35.21 28.34 -13.52
CA TYR A 32 -34.95 28.12 -12.08
C TYR A 32 -35.11 26.67 -11.66
N LYS A 33 -35.35 25.73 -12.59
CA LYS A 33 -35.50 24.31 -12.27
C LYS A 33 -34.20 23.55 -12.53
N ALA A 34 -33.69 22.93 -11.49
CA ALA A 34 -32.61 21.94 -11.62
C ALA A 34 -33.17 20.63 -12.23
N PRO A 35 -32.43 19.94 -13.11
CA PRO A 35 -32.80 18.62 -13.58
C PRO A 35 -32.86 17.64 -12.43
N ASN A 36 -33.76 16.65 -12.52
CA ASN A 36 -33.77 15.54 -11.57
C ASN A 36 -32.51 14.70 -11.79
N GLY A 37 -31.78 14.42 -10.71
CA GLY A 37 -30.67 13.47 -10.70
C GLY A 37 -31.12 12.14 -10.12
N ASP A 38 -30.48 11.08 -10.49
CA ASP A 38 -30.68 9.73 -9.95
C ASP A 38 -29.65 9.38 -8.92
N LEU A 39 -30.07 8.68 -7.86
CA LEU A 39 -29.22 8.18 -6.79
C LEU A 39 -29.39 6.66 -6.74
N THR A 40 -28.33 5.95 -7.09
CA THR A 40 -28.34 4.48 -7.10
C THR A 40 -27.46 3.94 -6.00
N LEU A 41 -28.02 3.03 -5.17
CA LEU A 41 -27.27 2.25 -4.18
C LEU A 41 -27.23 0.79 -4.64
N SER A 42 -26.06 0.29 -4.91
CA SER A 42 -25.82 -1.12 -5.24
C SER A 42 -24.90 -1.76 -4.22
N TRP A 43 -25.01 -3.08 -4.06
CA TRP A 43 -24.17 -3.87 -3.18
C TRP A 43 -23.29 -4.81 -4.00
N GLU A 44 -21.99 -4.67 -3.87
CA GLU A 44 -21.02 -5.60 -4.47
C GLU A 44 -20.63 -6.67 -3.45
N THR A 45 -20.81 -7.95 -3.80
CA THR A 45 -20.39 -9.07 -2.95
C THR A 45 -18.99 -9.49 -3.31
N LYS A 46 -18.06 -9.37 -2.37
CA LYS A 46 -16.69 -9.85 -2.48
C LYS A 46 -16.51 -11.12 -1.66
N LYS A 47 -15.88 -12.14 -2.26
CA LYS A 47 -15.54 -13.38 -1.55
C LYS A 47 -14.15 -13.30 -0.94
N LEU A 48 -14.02 -13.68 0.33
CA LEU A 48 -12.74 -13.83 0.99
C LEU A 48 -12.06 -15.10 0.49
N GLN A 49 -11.03 -14.93 -0.35
CA GLN A 49 -10.33 -16.05 -1.02
C GLN A 49 -9.38 -16.79 -0.07
N TRP A 50 -8.83 -16.09 0.92
CA TRP A 50 -7.77 -16.61 1.76
C TRP A 50 -8.28 -16.88 3.18
N TYR A 51 -8.21 -18.15 3.58
CA TYR A 51 -8.50 -18.61 4.93
C TYR A 51 -7.38 -19.53 5.36
N ARG A 52 -6.43 -19.00 6.12
CA ARG A 52 -5.22 -19.71 6.55
C ARG A 52 -5.04 -19.58 8.04
N GLY A 53 -4.55 -20.64 8.65
CA GLY A 53 -4.28 -20.69 10.06
C GLY A 53 -3.27 -21.79 10.36
N ARG A 54 -2.69 -21.74 11.54
CA ARG A 54 -1.83 -22.81 12.07
C ARG A 54 -2.09 -23.02 13.54
N ASN A 55 -2.15 -24.27 13.96
CA ASN A 55 -2.26 -24.63 15.37
C ASN A 55 -0.87 -24.94 15.93
N PHE A 56 -0.60 -24.43 17.12
CA PHE A 56 0.57 -24.75 17.91
C PHE A 56 0.11 -25.35 19.25
N SER A 57 0.71 -26.46 19.64
CA SER A 57 0.57 -27.01 20.98
C SER A 57 1.91 -26.89 21.71
N ILE A 58 1.91 -26.32 22.89
CA ILE A 58 3.08 -26.18 23.75
C ILE A 58 2.83 -26.97 24.99
N GLY A 59 3.70 -27.98 25.26
CA GLY A 59 3.63 -28.80 26.45
C GLY A 59 4.06 -28.03 27.69
N ARG A 60 3.52 -28.38 28.84
CA ARG A 60 3.91 -27.77 30.12
C ARG A 60 5.40 -28.01 30.43
N TYR A 61 5.89 -29.17 30.09
CA TYR A 61 7.31 -29.55 30.25
C TYR A 61 8.23 -28.69 29.38
N ASP A 62 7.81 -28.39 28.15
CA ASP A 62 8.61 -27.56 27.22
C ASP A 62 8.78 -26.14 27.77
N VAL A 63 7.79 -25.61 28.48
CA VAL A 63 7.85 -24.29 29.14
C VAL A 63 8.83 -24.32 30.31
N ASP A 64 8.79 -25.33 31.11
CA ASP A 64 9.66 -25.49 32.30
C ASP A 64 11.12 -25.73 31.88
N GLU A 65 11.37 -26.59 30.90
CA GLU A 65 12.73 -26.87 30.38
C GLU A 65 13.37 -25.68 29.71
N THR A 66 12.59 -24.80 29.07
CA THR A 66 13.09 -23.59 28.41
C THR A 66 13.20 -22.39 29.36
N ASN A 67 13.05 -22.60 30.67
CA ASN A 67 13.09 -21.54 31.68
C ASN A 67 12.13 -20.38 31.34
N PHE A 68 10.88 -20.70 30.95
CA PHE A 68 9.82 -19.79 30.52
C PHE A 68 10.12 -18.95 29.26
N ALA A 69 11.17 -19.24 28.52
CA ALA A 69 11.41 -18.58 27.24
C ALA A 69 10.35 -18.97 26.20
N LEU A 70 9.93 -20.25 26.20
CA LEU A 70 8.87 -20.76 25.33
C LEU A 70 7.50 -20.60 26.00
N THR A 71 6.98 -19.40 26.08
CA THR A 71 5.60 -19.15 26.50
C THR A 71 4.68 -19.01 25.29
N VAL A 72 3.38 -19.29 25.49
CA VAL A 72 2.36 -19.08 24.43
C VAL A 72 2.41 -17.66 23.89
N GLY A 73 2.59 -16.66 24.77
CA GLY A 73 2.67 -15.25 24.37
C GLY A 73 3.89 -14.94 23.50
N ASN A 74 5.06 -15.45 23.89
CA ASN A 74 6.29 -15.25 23.12
C ASN A 74 6.24 -15.97 21.77
N ALA A 75 5.78 -17.22 21.74
CA ALA A 75 5.61 -17.98 20.52
C ALA A 75 4.62 -17.29 19.56
N LEU A 76 3.49 -16.80 20.07
CA LEU A 76 2.51 -16.06 19.27
C LEU A 76 3.07 -14.76 18.73
N LYS A 77 3.81 -14.00 19.54
CA LYS A 77 4.46 -12.75 19.10
C LYS A 77 5.46 -12.97 17.96
N VAL A 78 6.31 -13.99 18.09
CA VAL A 78 7.27 -14.36 17.03
C VAL A 78 6.54 -14.80 15.78
N PHE A 79 5.52 -15.67 15.92
CA PHE A 79 4.72 -16.12 14.77
C PHE A 79 4.03 -14.97 14.04
N LEU A 80 3.41 -14.05 14.77
CA LEU A 80 2.77 -12.88 14.16
C LEU A 80 3.78 -12.01 13.40
N ASN A 81 4.89 -11.67 14.03
CA ASN A 81 5.87 -10.76 13.43
C ASN A 81 6.63 -11.39 12.26
N GLU A 82 6.99 -12.67 12.35
CA GLU A 82 7.86 -13.30 11.35
C GLU A 82 7.10 -13.98 10.21
N LYS A 83 5.85 -14.38 10.44
CA LYS A 83 5.09 -15.17 9.47
C LYS A 83 3.81 -14.47 9.03
N VAL A 84 2.97 -14.04 9.97
CA VAL A 84 1.63 -13.52 9.62
C VAL A 84 1.71 -12.14 9.00
N ILE A 85 2.42 -11.19 9.62
CA ILE A 85 2.53 -9.82 9.12
C ILE A 85 3.15 -9.78 7.72
N PRO A 86 4.31 -10.42 7.46
CA PRO A 86 4.90 -10.44 6.12
C PRO A 86 4.00 -11.09 5.06
N GLU A 87 3.27 -12.14 5.42
CA GLU A 87 2.34 -12.80 4.50
C GLU A 87 1.16 -11.88 4.15
N VAL A 88 0.58 -11.22 5.14
CA VAL A 88 -0.53 -10.27 4.92
C VAL A 88 -0.09 -9.09 4.07
N ASP A 89 1.10 -8.54 4.32
CA ASP A 89 1.63 -7.42 3.54
C ASP A 89 1.90 -7.82 2.09
N CYS A 90 2.46 -9.02 1.87
CA CYS A 90 2.66 -9.57 0.53
C CYS A 90 1.34 -9.72 -0.22
N LEU A 91 0.30 -10.27 0.44
CA LEU A 91 -1.03 -10.43 -0.15
C LEU A 91 -1.68 -9.09 -0.51
N ARG A 92 -1.53 -8.07 0.35
CA ARG A 92 -2.05 -6.71 0.08
C ARG A 92 -1.38 -6.08 -1.13
N ILE A 93 -0.06 -6.19 -1.23
CA ILE A 93 0.70 -5.66 -2.37
C ILE A 93 0.32 -6.39 -3.66
N ALA A 94 0.24 -7.73 -3.62
CA ALA A 94 -0.15 -8.53 -4.76
C ALA A 94 -1.58 -8.21 -5.23
N ALA A 95 -2.53 -8.05 -4.29
CA ALA A 95 -3.90 -7.68 -4.62
C ALA A 95 -3.99 -6.28 -5.26
N ALA A 96 -3.22 -5.31 -4.78
CA ALA A 96 -3.15 -3.98 -5.38
C ALA A 96 -2.55 -4.04 -6.80
N ALA A 97 -1.48 -4.81 -7.01
CA ALA A 97 -0.87 -5.00 -8.32
C ALA A 97 -1.84 -5.69 -9.31
N GLN A 98 -2.52 -6.77 -8.88
CA GLN A 98 -3.54 -7.44 -9.70
C GLN A 98 -4.70 -6.51 -10.06
N GLY A 99 -5.14 -5.67 -9.12
CA GLY A 99 -6.15 -4.65 -9.39
C GLY A 99 -5.69 -3.67 -10.46
N ALA A 100 -4.45 -3.17 -10.37
CA ALA A 100 -3.87 -2.27 -11.36
C ALA A 100 -3.82 -2.92 -12.76
N VAL A 101 -3.43 -4.20 -12.85
CA VAL A 101 -3.43 -4.96 -14.12
C VAL A 101 -4.84 -5.10 -14.68
N ALA A 102 -5.81 -5.47 -13.84
CA ALA A 102 -7.20 -5.67 -14.27
C ALA A 102 -7.83 -4.40 -14.85
N TYR A 103 -7.45 -3.22 -14.33
CA TYR A 103 -7.93 -1.93 -14.82
C TYR A 103 -7.03 -1.29 -15.90
N GLY A 104 -6.01 -2.00 -16.40
CA GLY A 104 -5.08 -1.47 -17.40
C GLY A 104 -4.24 -0.29 -16.91
N GLN A 105 -4.05 -0.14 -15.61
CA GLN A 105 -3.29 0.95 -14.99
C GLN A 105 -1.83 0.51 -14.71
N VAL A 106 -1.22 -0.10 -15.70
CA VAL A 106 0.16 -0.62 -15.60
C VAL A 106 1.02 0.02 -16.68
N VAL A 107 2.17 0.53 -16.28
CA VAL A 107 3.23 0.95 -17.20
C VAL A 107 4.35 -0.09 -17.12
N ALA A 108 4.55 -0.84 -18.18
CA ALA A 108 5.66 -1.78 -18.27
C ALA A 108 6.97 -1.04 -18.55
N GLN A 109 7.93 -1.14 -17.67
CA GLN A 109 9.27 -0.58 -17.85
C GLN A 109 10.33 -1.62 -17.56
N ALA A 110 11.31 -1.76 -18.46
CA ALA A 110 12.40 -2.70 -18.26
C ALA A 110 13.29 -2.22 -17.07
N ALA A 111 13.52 -3.10 -16.11
CA ALA A 111 14.33 -2.81 -14.92
C ALA A 111 15.77 -2.41 -15.29
N SER A 112 16.32 -2.94 -16.40
CA SER A 112 17.65 -2.62 -16.91
C SER A 112 17.83 -1.16 -17.37
N GLY A 113 16.74 -0.45 -17.62
CA GLY A 113 16.77 0.97 -18.02
C GLY A 113 16.73 1.95 -16.85
N ILE A 114 16.57 1.48 -15.61
CA ILE A 114 16.47 2.34 -14.43
C ILE A 114 17.84 2.53 -13.81
N THR A 115 18.30 3.79 -13.77
CA THR A 115 19.59 4.19 -13.22
C THR A 115 19.40 5.30 -12.19
N ALA A 116 20.41 5.57 -11.36
CA ALA A 116 20.38 6.67 -10.40
C ALA A 116 20.18 8.06 -11.07
N ALA A 117 20.51 8.18 -12.35
CA ALA A 117 20.36 9.44 -13.09
C ALA A 117 18.92 9.70 -13.57
N ASN A 118 18.15 8.65 -13.86
CA ASN A 118 16.82 8.79 -14.47
C ASN A 118 15.65 8.39 -13.54
N ILE A 119 15.93 7.70 -12.45
CA ILE A 119 14.88 7.18 -11.54
C ILE A 119 13.98 8.27 -10.97
N LEU A 120 14.55 9.43 -10.63
CA LEU A 120 13.76 10.54 -10.09
C LEU A 120 12.81 11.13 -11.16
N SER A 121 13.30 11.35 -12.37
CA SER A 121 12.47 11.90 -13.46
C SER A 121 11.34 10.95 -13.86
N LEU A 122 11.61 9.65 -13.86
CA LEU A 122 10.59 8.61 -14.12
C LEU A 122 9.51 8.60 -13.02
N LEU A 123 9.93 8.62 -11.76
CA LEU A 123 9.00 8.64 -10.63
C LEU A 123 8.12 9.89 -10.62
N LEU A 124 8.70 11.06 -10.86
CA LEU A 124 7.95 12.31 -10.96
C LEU A 124 6.97 12.30 -12.14
N ALA A 125 7.35 11.75 -13.28
CA ALA A 125 6.46 11.61 -14.43
C ALA A 125 5.27 10.67 -14.12
N ASP A 126 5.50 9.59 -13.37
CA ASP A 126 4.42 8.67 -12.98
C ASP A 126 3.51 9.29 -11.92
N ILE A 127 4.05 10.03 -10.94
CA ILE A 127 3.26 10.81 -9.99
C ILE A 127 2.36 11.80 -10.73
N ALA A 128 2.92 12.57 -11.68
CA ALA A 128 2.17 13.55 -12.45
C ALA A 128 1.02 12.92 -13.24
N LYS A 129 1.23 11.75 -13.86
CA LYS A 129 0.15 11.01 -14.57
C LYS A 129 -0.99 10.60 -13.64
N VAL A 130 -0.69 10.23 -12.39
CA VAL A 130 -1.70 9.85 -11.42
C VAL A 130 -2.44 11.09 -10.93
N GLN A 131 -1.71 12.15 -10.58
CA GLN A 131 -2.28 13.43 -10.13
C GLN A 131 -3.17 14.10 -11.19
N ASP A 132 -2.81 14.00 -12.45
CA ASP A 132 -3.65 14.49 -13.56
C ASP A 132 -5.05 13.83 -13.59
N LYS A 133 -5.15 12.58 -13.14
CA LYS A 133 -6.44 11.85 -13.09
C LYS A 133 -7.23 12.08 -11.82
N ILE A 134 -6.57 12.20 -10.66
CA ILE A 134 -7.24 12.23 -9.36
C ILE A 134 -7.25 13.61 -8.68
N GLY A 135 -6.50 14.57 -9.23
CA GLY A 135 -6.26 15.89 -8.66
C GLY A 135 -5.00 15.96 -7.78
N GLU A 136 -4.36 17.12 -7.75
CA GLU A 136 -3.11 17.35 -7.00
C GLU A 136 -3.30 17.33 -5.48
N ASP A 137 -4.51 17.66 -5.00
CA ASP A 137 -4.84 17.70 -3.56
C ASP A 137 -4.90 16.31 -2.89
N LYS A 138 -4.82 15.24 -3.67
CA LYS A 138 -4.89 13.88 -3.15
C LYS A 138 -3.52 13.36 -2.78
N GLN A 139 -3.42 12.89 -1.53
CA GLN A 139 -2.18 12.29 -1.03
C GLN A 139 -1.98 10.89 -1.61
N LEU A 140 -0.79 10.65 -2.16
CA LEU A 140 -0.38 9.37 -2.72
C LEU A 140 0.55 8.62 -1.75
N TYR A 141 0.42 7.31 -1.75
CA TYR A 141 1.33 6.40 -1.08
C TYR A 141 2.10 5.62 -2.13
N ILE A 142 3.40 5.89 -2.23
CA ILE A 142 4.26 5.29 -3.23
C ILE A 142 5.00 4.12 -2.62
N GLN A 143 4.71 2.91 -3.08
CA GLN A 143 5.46 1.71 -2.68
C GLN A 143 6.60 1.47 -3.66
N ILE A 144 7.82 1.42 -3.16
CA ILE A 144 9.02 1.20 -3.96
C ILE A 144 9.87 0.08 -3.35
N SER A 145 10.52 -0.72 -4.18
CA SER A 145 11.44 -1.73 -3.68
C SER A 145 12.67 -1.09 -3.00
N THR A 146 13.21 -1.75 -1.98
CA THR A 146 14.40 -1.27 -1.27
C THR A 146 15.59 -1.03 -2.21
N GLY A 147 15.75 -1.83 -3.26
CA GLY A 147 16.80 -1.64 -4.25
C GLY A 147 16.62 -0.36 -5.07
N LEU A 148 15.41 -0.10 -5.55
CA LEU A 148 15.10 1.14 -6.28
C LEU A 148 15.16 2.36 -5.36
N LYS A 149 14.74 2.22 -4.10
CA LYS A 149 14.87 3.29 -3.11
C LYS A 149 16.34 3.67 -2.89
N SER A 150 17.24 2.70 -2.79
CA SER A 150 18.69 2.96 -2.68
C SER A 150 19.25 3.66 -3.93
N LEU A 151 18.80 3.29 -5.13
CA LEU A 151 19.19 4.02 -6.35
C LEU A 151 18.67 5.46 -6.36
N LEU A 152 17.46 5.67 -5.85
CA LEU A 152 16.86 7.00 -5.73
C LEU A 152 17.66 7.88 -4.76
N GLU A 153 18.06 7.35 -3.61
CA GLU A 153 18.88 8.03 -2.62
C GLU A 153 20.29 8.39 -3.13
N GLN A 154 20.81 7.61 -4.09
CA GLN A 154 22.08 7.87 -4.77
C GLN A 154 21.96 8.90 -5.91
N SER A 155 20.74 9.32 -6.26
CA SER A 155 20.53 10.29 -7.34
C SER A 155 21.19 11.64 -7.02
N THR A 156 22.02 12.11 -7.93
CA THR A 156 22.72 13.41 -7.80
C THR A 156 21.76 14.59 -7.76
N GLN A 157 20.56 14.45 -8.33
CA GLN A 157 19.53 15.47 -8.31
C GLN A 157 18.96 15.68 -6.90
N ILE A 158 18.69 14.59 -6.18
CA ILE A 158 18.22 14.67 -4.78
C ILE A 158 19.31 15.28 -3.89
N THR A 159 20.56 14.86 -4.08
CA THR A 159 21.68 15.39 -3.31
C THR A 159 21.83 16.90 -3.50
N ARG A 160 21.54 17.45 -4.69
CA ARG A 160 21.57 18.89 -4.93
C ARG A 160 20.45 19.66 -4.23
N TYR A 161 19.25 19.08 -4.11
CA TYR A 161 18.13 19.72 -3.41
C TYR A 161 18.29 19.70 -1.90
N LEU A 162 18.90 18.67 -1.34
CA LEU A 162 19.15 18.54 0.09
C LEU A 162 20.31 19.41 0.59
N ASN A 163 21.26 19.76 -0.27
CA ASN A 163 22.42 20.62 0.09
C ASN A 163 22.05 22.08 0.37
N VAL A 164 20.81 22.50 0.19
CA VAL A 164 20.46 23.94 0.23
C VAL A 164 19.87 24.37 1.57
N LYS A 165 19.36 23.50 2.44
CA LYS A 165 18.66 24.00 3.64
C LYS A 165 18.96 23.38 5.00
N ASP A 166 19.30 22.11 5.18
CA ASP A 166 19.34 21.50 6.51
C ASP A 166 20.37 20.39 6.74
N PHE A 167 21.51 20.42 6.07
CA PHE A 167 22.54 19.41 6.27
C PHE A 167 23.55 19.82 7.33
N GLN A 168 23.26 19.54 8.59
CA GLN A 168 24.31 19.35 9.58
C GLN A 168 24.85 17.95 9.47
N ILE A 169 26.07 17.85 8.95
CA ILE A 169 26.85 16.62 8.81
C ILE A 169 27.09 15.99 10.18
N ARG A 170 26.26 15.03 10.55
CA ARG A 170 26.61 13.97 11.48
C ARG A 170 26.14 12.67 10.85
N SER A 171 27.07 11.88 10.29
CA SER A 171 26.95 10.48 9.85
C SER A 171 25.53 9.85 9.83
N ALA A 172 24.55 10.58 9.33
CA ALA A 172 23.19 10.12 9.22
C ALA A 172 22.98 9.56 7.81
N THR A 173 22.66 8.30 7.74
CA THR A 173 22.20 7.65 6.53
C THR A 173 20.99 8.41 6.02
N LEU A 174 21.08 8.98 4.81
CA LEU A 174 19.97 9.68 4.16
C LEU A 174 18.82 8.71 3.98
N ARG A 175 17.70 8.97 4.63
CA ARG A 175 16.49 8.16 4.47
C ARG A 175 15.39 9.02 3.84
N LEU A 176 15.06 8.70 2.61
CA LEU A 176 14.00 9.39 1.91
C LEU A 176 12.63 8.84 2.34
N GLU A 177 11.78 9.69 2.91
CA GLU A 177 10.44 9.29 3.40
C GLU A 177 9.30 9.94 2.61
N ALA A 178 9.58 11.02 1.90
CA ALA A 178 8.60 11.70 1.06
C ALA A 178 9.25 12.34 -0.19
N ILE A 179 8.48 12.46 -1.26
CA ILE A 179 8.81 13.19 -2.49
C ILE A 179 7.58 14.00 -2.88
N ASN A 180 7.74 15.33 -3.05
CA ASN A 180 6.63 16.25 -3.36
C ASN A 180 5.43 16.05 -2.44
N ASP A 181 5.65 15.99 -1.13
CA ASP A 181 4.64 15.73 -0.09
C ASP A 181 3.91 14.38 -0.20
N GLN A 182 4.38 13.49 -1.07
CA GLN A 182 3.86 12.13 -1.21
C GLN A 182 4.70 11.13 -0.40
N TYR A 183 4.05 10.25 0.36
CA TYR A 183 4.74 9.28 1.19
C TYR A 183 5.41 8.19 0.38
N LEU A 184 6.70 7.96 0.65
CA LEU A 184 7.51 6.92 0.03
C LEU A 184 7.74 5.76 1.01
N ILE A 185 7.18 4.61 0.69
CA ILE A 185 7.26 3.40 1.50
C ILE A 185 8.21 2.40 0.85
N GLY A 186 9.36 2.18 1.50
CA GLY A 186 10.31 1.14 1.05
C GLY A 186 9.82 -0.26 1.42
N THR A 187 9.62 -1.10 0.42
CA THR A 187 9.16 -2.48 0.59
C THR A 187 10.27 -3.46 0.22
N PRO A 188 10.56 -4.50 1.02
CA PRO A 188 11.54 -5.51 0.67
C PRO A 188 11.20 -6.16 -0.68
N SER A 189 12.20 -6.31 -1.55
CA SER A 189 12.01 -6.82 -2.92
C SER A 189 11.35 -8.19 -2.95
N LYS A 190 11.58 -9.03 -1.92
CA LYS A 190 10.95 -10.35 -1.79
C LYS A 190 9.41 -10.34 -1.71
N TYR A 191 8.81 -9.20 -1.34
CA TYR A 191 7.36 -9.05 -1.27
C TYR A 191 6.75 -8.47 -2.54
N MET A 192 7.59 -8.01 -3.48
CA MET A 192 7.17 -7.45 -4.76
C MET A 192 7.24 -8.46 -5.92
N HIS A 193 7.85 -9.62 -5.69
CA HIS A 193 7.86 -10.73 -6.64
C HIS A 193 6.74 -11.70 -6.26
N SER A 194 5.63 -11.61 -6.91
CA SER A 194 4.53 -12.59 -6.85
C SER A 194 4.30 -13.18 -8.22
#